data_1210f8a61cc4c4ac0503903f0ebba4c8
#
_entry.id   1210f8a61cc4c4ac0503903f0ebba4c8
#
_cell.length_a   1.000
_cell.length_b   1.000
_cell.length_c   1.000
_cell.angle_alpha   90.00
_cell.angle_beta   90.00
_cell.angle_gamma   90.00
#
_symmetry.space_group_name_H-M   'P 1'
#
loop_
_entity.id
_entity.type
_entity.pdbx_description
1 polymer ?
#
loop_
_entity_poly.entity_id
_entity_poly.type
_entity_poly.pdbx_seq_one_letter_code
_entity_poly.pdbx_strand_id
1 'polypeptide(L)'
;MNDRPTSPPSPGPKSPRLRLLLVVTGFALVADQLGKAWAFASWRGAAGLREIIPGLYAGAQGRNYGALYSLDGVDNSPMTRIALTFLGLVSVGIMLRWAVLDRERWRGLDAVGGGLVFAGAIGNLADRLALGYVRDFLIIGLRPHDIFNPADVFMIFGALLLVASWATKRMATPAAIPEAA
;
A
#
# COMPACT_ATOMS: atom_id res chain seq x y z
N MET A 1 25.63 -44.89 25.04
CA MET A 1 25.01 -43.55 25.02
C MET A 1 25.45 -42.89 23.73
N ASN A 2 24.53 -42.77 22.78
CA ASN A 2 24.87 -42.38 21.41
C ASN A 2 24.18 -41.01 21.12
N ASP A 3 24.83 -39.94 21.61
CA ASP A 3 24.38 -38.59 21.37
C ASP A 3 24.78 -38.18 19.93
N ARG A 4 23.91 -38.48 18.96
CA ARG A 4 24.01 -37.88 17.65
C ARG A 4 23.53 -36.42 17.76
N PRO A 5 24.30 -35.45 17.29
CA PRO A 5 23.82 -34.08 17.23
C PRO A 5 22.60 -34.04 16.29
N THR A 6 21.45 -33.61 16.82
CA THR A 6 20.26 -33.38 16.03
C THR A 6 20.54 -32.22 15.08
N SER A 7 20.55 -32.51 13.79
CA SER A 7 20.66 -31.47 12.75
C SER A 7 19.56 -30.43 12.98
N PRO A 8 19.86 -29.11 12.82
CA PRO A 8 18.85 -28.08 12.94
C PRO A 8 17.69 -28.36 11.97
N PRO A 9 16.44 -28.13 12.37
CA PRO A 9 15.30 -28.34 11.50
C PRO A 9 15.47 -27.54 10.21
N SER A 10 15.26 -28.18 9.08
CA SER A 10 15.29 -27.53 7.78
C SER A 10 14.25 -26.38 7.76
N PRO A 11 14.58 -25.22 7.17
CA PRO A 11 13.61 -24.12 7.06
C PRO A 11 12.38 -24.64 6.31
N GLY A 12 11.25 -24.71 7.01
CA GLY A 12 10.00 -25.16 6.46
C GLY A 12 9.61 -24.35 5.22
N PRO A 13 8.81 -24.89 4.29
CA PRO A 13 8.45 -24.21 3.04
C PRO A 13 7.81 -22.86 3.36
N LYS A 14 8.31 -21.80 2.72
CA LYS A 14 7.77 -20.44 2.86
C LYS A 14 6.26 -20.49 2.59
N SER A 15 5.45 -20.03 3.54
CA SER A 15 3.98 -20.03 3.42
C SER A 15 3.55 -19.54 2.03
N PRO A 16 2.67 -20.27 1.32
CA PRO A 16 2.20 -19.86 -0.01
C PRO A 16 1.54 -18.47 0.01
N ARG A 17 0.98 -18.08 1.16
CA ARG A 17 0.37 -16.76 1.36
C ARG A 17 1.41 -15.64 1.44
N LEU A 18 2.56 -15.90 2.05
CA LEU A 18 3.68 -14.95 2.03
C LEU A 18 4.23 -14.75 0.60
N ARG A 19 4.32 -15.81 -0.18
CA ARG A 19 4.70 -15.69 -1.60
C ARG A 19 3.68 -14.85 -2.37
N LEU A 20 2.39 -15.09 -2.17
CA LEU A 20 1.33 -14.31 -2.79
C LEU A 20 1.42 -12.83 -2.41
N LEU A 21 1.60 -12.50 -1.13
CA LEU A 21 1.80 -11.13 -0.67
C LEU A 21 2.99 -10.48 -1.39
N LEU A 22 4.14 -11.15 -1.42
CA LEU A 22 5.35 -10.61 -2.05
C LEU A 22 5.19 -10.40 -3.57
N VAL A 23 4.52 -11.32 -4.25
CA VAL A 23 4.22 -11.19 -5.70
C VAL A 23 3.29 -10.01 -5.96
N VAL A 24 2.20 -9.89 -5.20
CA VAL A 24 1.25 -8.76 -5.32
C VAL A 24 1.96 -7.43 -5.01
N THR A 25 2.74 -7.39 -3.92
CA THR A 25 3.52 -6.20 -3.56
C THR A 25 4.48 -5.80 -4.69
N GLY A 26 5.26 -6.75 -5.18
CA GLY A 26 6.24 -6.47 -6.24
C GLY A 26 5.59 -5.97 -7.51
N PHE A 27 4.51 -6.62 -7.96
CA PHE A 27 3.82 -6.24 -9.18
C PHE A 27 3.15 -4.87 -9.07
N ALA A 28 2.44 -4.62 -7.98
CA ALA A 28 1.77 -3.34 -7.74
C ALA A 28 2.78 -2.18 -7.55
N LEU A 29 3.90 -2.42 -6.86
CA LEU A 29 4.97 -1.44 -6.70
C LEU A 29 5.62 -1.07 -8.03
N VAL A 30 5.91 -2.06 -8.88
CA VAL A 30 6.45 -1.82 -10.22
C VAL A 30 5.45 -1.02 -11.06
N ALA A 31 4.16 -1.39 -11.03
CA ALA A 31 3.10 -0.68 -11.76
C ALA A 31 2.97 0.78 -11.30
N ASP A 32 3.02 1.04 -9.98
CA ASP A 32 3.01 2.39 -9.43
C ASP A 32 4.21 3.21 -9.90
N GLN A 33 5.43 2.70 -9.72
CA GLN A 33 6.64 3.44 -10.02
C GLN A 33 6.83 3.68 -11.53
N LEU A 34 6.48 2.71 -12.37
CA LEU A 34 6.50 2.88 -13.82
C LEU A 34 5.43 3.87 -14.28
N GLY A 35 4.21 3.80 -13.73
CA GLY A 35 3.14 4.76 -14.02
C GLY A 35 3.53 6.20 -13.67
N LYS A 36 4.09 6.41 -12.48
CA LYS A 36 4.61 7.70 -12.03
C LYS A 36 5.75 8.21 -12.92
N ALA A 37 6.72 7.35 -13.24
CA ALA A 37 7.84 7.70 -14.09
C ALA A 37 7.38 8.08 -15.51
N TRP A 38 6.49 7.26 -16.08
CA TRP A 38 5.92 7.53 -17.40
C TRP A 38 5.13 8.83 -17.43
N ALA A 39 4.23 9.07 -16.47
CA ALA A 39 3.43 10.27 -16.39
C ALA A 39 4.32 11.53 -16.30
N PHE A 40 5.31 11.52 -15.44
CA PHE A 40 6.21 12.65 -15.23
C PHE A 40 7.22 12.86 -16.38
N ALA A 41 7.53 11.83 -17.16
CA ALA A 41 8.32 11.98 -18.39
C ALA A 41 7.49 12.49 -19.57
N SER A 42 6.29 11.92 -19.76
CA SER A 42 5.46 12.17 -20.95
C SER A 42 4.74 13.51 -20.92
N TRP A 43 4.45 14.05 -19.74
CA TRP A 43 3.65 15.28 -19.60
C TRP A 43 4.45 16.48 -19.11
N ARG A 44 5.76 16.47 -19.27
CA ARG A 44 6.62 17.64 -19.01
C ARG A 44 6.19 18.81 -19.92
N GLY A 45 5.60 19.85 -19.31
CA GLY A 45 5.20 21.05 -20.04
C GLY A 45 3.95 20.88 -20.92
N ALA A 46 3.26 19.73 -20.89
CA ALA A 46 2.01 19.56 -21.60
C ALA A 46 0.90 20.30 -20.85
N ALA A 47 0.35 21.33 -21.45
CA ALA A 47 -0.88 21.95 -20.99
C ALA A 47 -2.06 21.04 -21.36
N GLY A 48 -2.75 20.49 -20.35
CA GLY A 48 -4.03 19.84 -20.56
C GLY A 48 -4.16 18.47 -19.88
N LEU A 49 -5.36 18.23 -19.39
CA LEU A 49 -5.80 16.93 -18.87
C LEU A 49 -6.25 16.07 -20.05
N ARG A 50 -5.88 14.79 -20.03
CA ARG A 50 -6.40 13.78 -20.97
C ARG A 50 -7.36 12.87 -20.21
N GLU A 51 -8.56 12.75 -20.71
CA GLU A 51 -9.51 11.76 -20.21
C GLU A 51 -9.04 10.37 -20.62
N ILE A 52 -8.89 9.47 -19.63
CA ILE A 52 -8.51 8.07 -19.83
C ILE A 52 -9.77 7.23 -20.02
N ILE A 53 -10.73 7.42 -19.12
CA ILE A 53 -12.08 6.86 -19.16
C ILE A 53 -13.03 7.95 -18.62
N PRO A 54 -14.34 7.88 -18.87
CA PRO A 54 -15.29 8.89 -18.42
C PRO A 54 -15.11 9.22 -16.92
N GLY A 55 -14.76 10.48 -16.64
CA GLY A 55 -14.57 10.99 -15.28
C GLY A 55 -13.18 10.76 -14.67
N LEU A 56 -12.27 9.99 -15.31
CA LEU A 56 -10.89 9.82 -14.87
C LEU A 56 -9.94 10.51 -15.86
N TYR A 57 -9.16 11.45 -15.35
CA TYR A 57 -8.22 12.24 -16.12
C TYR A 57 -6.78 11.97 -15.68
N ALA A 58 -5.85 12.13 -16.60
CA ALA A 58 -4.42 12.13 -16.34
C ALA A 58 -3.74 13.31 -17.03
N GLY A 59 -2.57 13.73 -16.53
CA GLY A 59 -1.79 14.83 -17.13
C GLY A 59 -1.43 15.95 -16.16
N ALA A 60 -2.05 15.99 -14.98
CA ALA A 60 -1.57 16.88 -13.92
C ALA A 60 -0.28 16.31 -13.32
N GLN A 61 0.76 17.13 -13.21
CA GLN A 61 1.97 16.78 -12.46
C GLN A 61 1.89 17.39 -11.06
N GLY A 62 1.15 16.73 -10.17
CA GLY A 62 1.07 17.13 -8.77
C GLY A 62 2.31 16.71 -8.01
N ARG A 63 2.99 17.67 -7.37
CA ARG A 63 4.02 17.39 -6.36
C ARG A 63 3.39 17.45 -4.99
N ASN A 64 2.96 16.29 -4.49
CA ASN A 64 2.29 16.21 -3.20
C ASN A 64 3.31 16.14 -2.07
N TYR A 65 3.46 17.25 -1.37
CA TYR A 65 4.31 17.36 -0.18
C TYR A 65 3.56 17.02 1.11
N GLY A 66 2.22 16.92 1.07
CA GLY A 66 1.33 16.67 2.20
C GLY A 66 0.89 15.21 2.35
N ALA A 67 -0.10 14.98 3.22
CA ALA A 67 -0.64 13.67 3.51
C ALA A 67 -1.85 13.31 2.65
N LEU A 68 -2.75 14.23 2.46
CA LEU A 68 -4.00 14.07 1.69
C LEU A 68 -4.22 15.33 0.86
N TYR A 69 -4.38 15.16 -0.45
CA TYR A 69 -5.00 16.10 -1.38
C TYR A 69 -4.62 17.56 -1.15
N SER A 70 -3.35 17.93 -1.11
CA SER A 70 -2.94 19.34 -0.93
C SER A 70 -4.07 20.18 -0.31
N LEU A 71 -4.56 19.76 0.86
CA LEU A 71 -5.59 20.53 1.56
C LEU A 71 -5.06 21.94 1.69
N ASP A 72 -5.76 22.89 1.11
CA ASP A 72 -5.42 24.31 1.19
C ASP A 72 -5.14 24.63 2.67
N GLY A 73 -3.87 24.89 3.02
CA GLY A 73 -3.44 25.14 4.39
C GLY A 73 -2.57 24.09 5.06
N VAL A 74 -2.34 22.89 4.48
CA VAL A 74 -1.31 22.00 5.00
C VAL A 74 0.05 22.51 4.53
N ASP A 75 0.76 23.04 5.50
CA ASP A 75 2.06 23.68 5.36
C ASP A 75 3.07 22.74 4.63
N ASN A 76 3.65 23.24 3.55
CA ASN A 76 4.79 22.62 2.85
C ASN A 76 6.09 22.68 3.67
N SER A 77 5.98 22.78 5.00
CA SER A 77 7.12 22.92 5.86
C SER A 77 8.03 21.68 5.82
N PRO A 78 9.32 21.84 6.02
CA PRO A 78 10.23 20.72 6.18
C PRO A 78 9.78 19.75 7.29
N MET A 79 9.14 20.27 8.35
CA MET A 79 8.62 19.48 9.45
C MET A 79 7.51 18.53 9.00
N THR A 80 6.54 19.00 8.19
CA THR A 80 5.47 18.18 7.63
C THR A 80 6.03 17.06 6.77
N ARG A 81 7.00 17.35 5.90
CA ARG A 81 7.67 16.33 5.07
C ARG A 81 8.36 15.27 5.90
N ILE A 82 9.11 15.67 6.93
CA ILE A 82 9.80 14.74 7.84
C ILE A 82 8.77 13.87 8.58
N ALA A 83 7.72 14.48 9.14
CA ALA A 83 6.68 13.77 9.88
C ALA A 83 5.99 12.72 9.01
N LEU A 84 5.62 13.04 7.76
CA LEU A 84 4.97 12.12 6.85
C LEU A 84 5.90 11.01 6.36
N THR A 85 7.18 11.31 6.14
CA THR A 85 8.18 10.29 5.82
C THR A 85 8.37 9.33 6.98
N PHE A 86 8.48 9.87 8.20
CA PHE A 86 8.57 9.07 9.43
C PHE A 86 7.33 8.19 9.63
N LEU A 87 6.13 8.75 9.46
CA LEU A 87 4.88 8.00 9.53
C LEU A 87 4.83 6.86 8.49
N GLY A 88 5.30 7.13 7.27
CA GLY A 88 5.44 6.11 6.22
C GLY A 88 6.39 4.98 6.63
N LEU A 89 7.55 5.29 7.20
CA LEU A 89 8.50 4.30 7.72
C LEU A 89 7.89 3.45 8.84
N VAL A 90 7.22 4.10 9.80
CA VAL A 90 6.53 3.40 10.90
C VAL A 90 5.45 2.48 10.35
N SER A 91 4.64 2.94 9.41
CA SER A 91 3.58 2.14 8.78
C SER A 91 4.14 0.90 8.08
N VAL A 92 5.20 1.06 7.28
CA VAL A 92 5.90 -0.07 6.64
C VAL A 92 6.47 -1.03 7.69
N GLY A 93 7.05 -0.53 8.77
CA GLY A 93 7.58 -1.34 9.88
C GLY A 93 6.49 -2.17 10.57
N ILE A 94 5.35 -1.57 10.89
CA ILE A 94 4.19 -2.26 11.48
C ILE A 94 3.68 -3.36 10.54
N MET A 95 3.58 -3.06 9.26
CA MET A 95 3.13 -4.02 8.27
C MET A 95 4.12 -5.18 8.08
N LEU A 96 5.43 -4.91 8.09
CA LEU A 96 6.45 -5.96 8.07
C LEU A 96 6.33 -6.87 9.28
N ARG A 97 6.17 -6.30 10.47
CA ARG A 97 5.93 -7.06 11.69
C ARG A 97 4.69 -7.96 11.57
N TRP A 98 3.57 -7.38 11.11
CA TRP A 98 2.36 -8.14 10.88
C TRP A 98 2.56 -9.27 9.84
N ALA A 99 3.24 -8.97 8.73
CA ALA A 99 3.55 -9.93 7.68
C ALA A 99 4.37 -11.13 8.17
N VAL A 100 5.27 -10.92 9.14
CA VAL A 100 6.14 -11.99 9.67
C VAL A 100 5.46 -12.76 10.79
N LEU A 101 4.81 -12.07 11.74
CA LEU A 101 4.32 -12.71 12.97
C LEU A 101 2.97 -13.39 12.81
N ASP A 102 2.06 -12.85 11.98
CA ASP A 102 0.70 -13.34 11.84
C ASP A 102 0.44 -14.14 10.56
N ARG A 103 1.48 -14.46 9.80
CA ARG A 103 1.39 -15.12 8.49
C ARG A 103 0.57 -16.41 8.45
N GLU A 104 0.51 -17.14 9.56
CA GLU A 104 -0.21 -18.41 9.64
C GLU A 104 -1.74 -18.22 9.71
N ARG A 105 -2.17 -17.05 10.20
CA ARG A 105 -3.59 -16.68 10.31
C ARG A 105 -4.16 -16.06 9.04
N TRP A 106 -3.33 -15.84 8.03
CA TRP A 106 -3.76 -15.17 6.80
C TRP A 106 -4.59 -16.06 5.91
N ARG A 107 -5.63 -15.46 5.30
CA ARG A 107 -6.33 -16.02 4.15
C ARG A 107 -5.74 -15.43 2.86
N GLY A 108 -6.20 -15.92 1.68
CA GLY A 108 -5.78 -15.36 0.41
C GLY A 108 -6.07 -13.86 0.27
N LEU A 109 -7.25 -13.42 0.75
CA LEU A 109 -7.63 -12.01 0.77
C LEU A 109 -6.71 -11.15 1.65
N ASP A 110 -6.22 -11.67 2.80
CA ASP A 110 -5.26 -10.93 3.64
C ASP A 110 -3.93 -10.74 2.91
N ALA A 111 -3.49 -11.76 2.17
CA ALA A 111 -2.24 -11.69 1.42
C ALA A 111 -2.33 -10.71 0.24
N VAL A 112 -3.46 -10.72 -0.49
CA VAL A 112 -3.69 -9.77 -1.60
C VAL A 112 -3.87 -8.35 -1.05
N GLY A 113 -4.77 -8.16 -0.09
CA GLY A 113 -5.05 -6.85 0.51
C GLY A 113 -3.80 -6.26 1.17
N GLY A 114 -3.09 -7.06 1.97
CA GLY A 114 -1.82 -6.67 2.59
C GLY A 114 -0.76 -6.32 1.55
N GLY A 115 -0.64 -7.11 0.48
CA GLY A 115 0.30 -6.87 -0.61
C GLY A 115 0.06 -5.54 -1.33
N LEU A 116 -1.20 -5.20 -1.59
CA LEU A 116 -1.58 -3.92 -2.20
C LEU A 116 -1.27 -2.73 -1.27
N VAL A 117 -1.65 -2.82 0.01
CA VAL A 117 -1.34 -1.74 0.99
C VAL A 117 0.17 -1.56 1.14
N PHE A 118 0.93 -2.67 1.18
CA PHE A 118 2.39 -2.64 1.22
C PHE A 118 2.98 -1.92 0.01
N ALA A 119 2.52 -2.28 -1.20
CA ALA A 119 3.00 -1.67 -2.44
C ALA A 119 2.76 -0.17 -2.45
N GLY A 120 1.55 0.28 -2.07
CA GLY A 120 1.21 1.70 -2.02
C GLY A 120 2.03 2.46 -0.98
N ALA A 121 2.17 1.91 0.23
CA ALA A 121 2.96 2.53 1.28
C ALA A 121 4.45 2.67 0.89
N ILE A 122 5.04 1.60 0.34
CA ILE A 122 6.44 1.62 -0.12
C ILE A 122 6.61 2.56 -1.32
N GLY A 123 5.68 2.55 -2.28
CA GLY A 123 5.72 3.42 -3.47
C GLY A 123 5.72 4.90 -3.12
N ASN A 124 4.81 5.32 -2.23
CA ASN A 124 4.74 6.71 -1.77
C ASN A 124 5.91 7.08 -0.83
N LEU A 125 6.41 6.13 -0.05
CA LEU A 125 7.61 6.33 0.78
C LEU A 125 8.86 6.48 -0.08
N ALA A 126 9.03 5.66 -1.11
CA ALA A 126 10.16 5.74 -2.04
C ALA A 126 10.22 7.11 -2.73
N ASP A 127 9.07 7.64 -3.17
CA ASP A 127 8.97 8.99 -3.72
C ASP A 127 9.41 10.05 -2.72
N ARG A 128 8.94 9.99 -1.47
CA ARG A 128 9.32 10.95 -0.43
C ARG A 128 10.82 10.92 -0.12
N LEU A 129 11.40 9.72 -0.06
CA LEU A 129 12.83 9.56 0.23
C LEU A 129 13.71 10.03 -0.94
N ALA A 130 13.30 9.73 -2.18
CA ALA A 130 14.09 10.06 -3.37
C ALA A 130 13.89 11.49 -3.87
N LEU A 131 12.66 12.01 -3.79
CA LEU A 131 12.27 13.27 -4.44
C LEU A 131 11.85 14.36 -3.42
N GLY A 132 11.54 13.98 -2.19
CA GLY A 132 10.99 14.87 -1.17
C GLY A 132 9.50 15.17 -1.32
N TYR A 133 8.81 14.53 -2.28
CA TYR A 133 7.37 14.65 -2.54
C TYR A 133 6.84 13.36 -3.17
N VAL A 134 5.51 13.18 -3.17
CA VAL A 134 4.84 12.09 -3.90
C VAL A 134 4.40 12.59 -5.27
N ARG A 135 4.60 11.77 -6.30
CA ARG A 135 4.20 12.04 -7.68
C ARG A 135 2.73 11.67 -7.89
N ASP A 136 1.87 12.66 -7.99
CA ASP A 136 0.44 12.50 -8.27
C ASP A 136 0.12 12.98 -9.69
N PHE A 137 -0.73 12.26 -10.43
CA PHE A 137 -1.01 12.57 -11.82
C PHE A 137 -2.41 12.14 -12.31
N LEU A 138 -3.21 11.49 -11.48
CA LEU A 138 -4.57 11.08 -11.77
C LEU A 138 -5.55 12.02 -11.08
N ILE A 139 -6.67 12.34 -11.75
CA ILE A 139 -7.73 13.20 -11.22
C ILE A 139 -9.07 12.54 -11.47
N ILE A 140 -9.93 12.47 -10.45
CA ILE A 140 -11.34 12.08 -10.58
C ILE A 140 -12.18 13.33 -10.71
N GLY A 141 -13.00 13.39 -11.78
CA GLY A 141 -13.79 14.58 -12.10
C GLY A 141 -12.91 15.74 -12.57
N LEU A 142 -13.46 16.93 -12.62
CA LEU A 142 -12.73 18.15 -13.03
C LEU A 142 -12.30 19.00 -11.82
N ARG A 143 -12.16 18.39 -10.66
CA ARG A 143 -11.73 19.10 -9.45
C ARG A 143 -10.20 19.04 -9.33
N PRO A 144 -9.49 20.14 -9.50
CA PRO A 144 -8.03 20.17 -9.49
C PRO A 144 -7.40 19.78 -8.13
N HIS A 145 -8.19 19.64 -7.08
CA HIS A 145 -7.72 19.28 -5.74
C HIS A 145 -7.66 17.77 -5.49
N ASP A 146 -8.28 16.95 -6.35
CA ASP A 146 -8.38 15.50 -6.15
C ASP A 146 -7.34 14.75 -7.00
N ILE A 147 -6.06 15.17 -6.91
CA ILE A 147 -4.95 14.54 -7.62
C ILE A 147 -4.41 13.40 -6.78
N PHE A 148 -4.28 12.22 -7.36
CA PHE A 148 -3.79 11.01 -6.71
C PHE A 148 -2.89 10.18 -7.64
N ASN A 149 -2.45 9.02 -7.18
CA ASN A 149 -1.57 8.11 -7.90
C ASN A 149 -2.00 6.63 -7.73
N PRO A 150 -1.42 5.69 -8.49
CA PRO A 150 -1.76 4.27 -8.37
C PRO A 150 -1.54 3.69 -6.97
N ALA A 151 -0.52 4.15 -6.22
CA ALA A 151 -0.27 3.68 -4.86
C ALA A 151 -1.45 3.97 -3.91
N ASP A 152 -2.11 5.11 -4.06
CA ASP A 152 -3.28 5.48 -3.25
C ASP A 152 -4.46 4.55 -3.57
N VAL A 153 -4.67 4.24 -4.86
CA VAL A 153 -5.67 3.25 -5.29
C VAL A 153 -5.39 1.89 -4.68
N PHE A 154 -4.13 1.43 -4.73
CA PHE A 154 -3.74 0.15 -4.14
C PHE A 154 -3.97 0.11 -2.64
N MET A 155 -3.65 1.20 -1.91
CA MET A 155 -3.90 1.28 -0.47
C MET A 155 -5.40 1.20 -0.14
N ILE A 156 -6.25 1.92 -0.87
CA ILE A 156 -7.70 1.89 -0.66
C ILE A 156 -8.26 0.49 -0.94
N PHE A 157 -7.99 -0.09 -2.11
CA PHE A 157 -8.47 -1.43 -2.45
C PHE A 157 -7.92 -2.49 -1.50
N GLY A 158 -6.66 -2.41 -1.15
CA GLY A 158 -6.04 -3.31 -0.19
C GLY A 158 -6.70 -3.25 1.18
N ALA A 159 -6.98 -2.05 1.68
CA ALA A 159 -7.69 -1.86 2.94
C ALA A 159 -9.11 -2.44 2.91
N LEU A 160 -9.85 -2.23 1.82
CA LEU A 160 -11.18 -2.83 1.62
C LEU A 160 -11.14 -4.36 1.65
N LEU A 161 -10.16 -4.98 1.00
CA LEU A 161 -9.97 -6.43 1.04
C LEU A 161 -9.63 -6.95 2.45
N LEU A 162 -8.82 -6.21 3.20
CA LEU A 162 -8.50 -6.57 4.59
C LEU A 162 -9.75 -6.48 5.49
N VAL A 163 -10.56 -5.43 5.33
CA VAL A 163 -11.84 -5.29 6.05
C VAL A 163 -12.80 -6.42 5.68
N ALA A 164 -12.93 -6.75 4.40
CA ALA A 164 -13.77 -7.85 3.93
C ALA A 164 -13.29 -9.20 4.50
N SER A 165 -11.98 -9.45 4.51
CA SER A 165 -11.41 -10.66 5.12
C SER A 165 -11.70 -10.74 6.62
N TRP A 166 -11.56 -9.63 7.33
CA TRP A 166 -11.87 -9.57 8.76
C TRP A 166 -13.36 -9.83 9.05
N ALA A 167 -14.26 -9.21 8.29
CA ALA A 167 -15.70 -9.41 8.43
C ALA A 167 -16.10 -10.87 8.21
N THR A 168 -15.58 -11.50 7.14
CA THR A 168 -15.86 -12.92 6.87
C THR A 168 -15.29 -13.87 7.93
N LYS A 169 -14.17 -13.54 8.56
CA LYS A 169 -13.62 -14.32 9.68
C LYS A 169 -14.53 -14.25 10.90
N ARG A 170 -15.06 -13.07 11.22
CA ARG A 170 -15.97 -12.89 12.36
C ARG A 170 -17.30 -13.63 12.18
N MET A 171 -17.87 -13.59 10.99
CA MET A 171 -19.12 -14.31 10.71
C MET A 171 -18.96 -15.83 10.72
N ALA A 172 -17.76 -16.35 10.44
CA ALA A 172 -17.48 -17.78 10.45
C ALA A 172 -17.18 -18.35 11.84
N THR A 173 -17.04 -17.52 12.88
CA THR A 173 -16.84 -17.97 14.27
C THR A 173 -18.21 -18.07 14.95
N PRO A 174 -18.75 -19.28 15.25
CA PRO A 174 -20.01 -19.41 15.98
C PRO A 174 -19.89 -18.72 17.35
N ALA A 175 -20.97 -18.04 17.77
CA ALA A 175 -21.07 -17.56 19.13
C ALA A 175 -20.90 -18.76 20.07
N ALA A 176 -19.97 -18.68 21.02
CA ALA A 176 -19.83 -19.70 22.08
C ALA A 176 -21.20 -19.80 22.79
N ILE A 177 -21.84 -20.96 22.69
CA ILE A 177 -23.06 -21.26 23.49
C ILE A 177 -22.57 -21.22 24.94
N PRO A 178 -23.16 -20.38 25.81
CA PRO A 178 -22.84 -20.45 27.24
C PRO A 178 -23.17 -21.84 27.71
N GLU A 179 -22.19 -22.58 28.26
CA GLU A 179 -22.47 -23.81 28.98
C GLU A 179 -23.49 -23.47 30.09
N ALA A 180 -24.67 -24.09 29.99
CA ALA A 180 -25.68 -23.99 31.02
C ALA A 180 -25.14 -24.65 32.30
N ALA A 181 -25.00 -23.84 33.34
CA ALA A 181 -24.64 -24.27 34.70
C ALA A 181 -25.79 -25.02 35.37
#